data_a121f5ca260e9823442f5cfe247a47b4
#
_entry.id   a121f5ca260e9823442f5cfe247a47b4
#
_cell.length_a   1.000
_cell.length_b   1.000
_cell.length_c   1.000
_cell.angle_alpha   90.00
_cell.angle_beta   90.00
_cell.angle_gamma   90.00
#
_symmetry.space_group_name_H-M   'P 1'
#
loop_
_entity.id
_entity.type
_entity.pdbx_description
1 polymer ?
#
loop_
_entity_poly.entity_id
_entity_poly.type
_entity_poly.pdbx_seq_one_letter_code
_entity_poly.pdbx_strand_id
1 'polypeptide(L)'
;MAEGTFGNPQVIEEEVDILIIGGGMAACGAAFEIGQWTEAAKAKGHNIKVKLVDKAAMDRSGAVAMGLSAINTYVGENDPADYVRYVRNDLMGITREDLVYDVGRHVDDSVHHFEEWGLPVWKQPGDESKKLTEGGKPVRSGKWQIMINGESYKWIVAEAAKKALGMENIRERVFIVRLVTDKNDPNRVAGAAGFSVRDNTLYIYKFKACLLVCGGAVNVFRPRSVGEGGGRAWYPVWNAGSTYAMAAECGAE
;
A
#
# COMPACT_ATOMS: atom_id res chain seq x y z
N MET A 1 -28.29 19.78 23.46
CA MET A 1 -27.67 19.20 22.26
C MET A 1 -28.80 19.03 21.26
N ALA A 2 -28.75 19.71 20.12
CA ALA A 2 -29.75 19.51 19.09
C ALA A 2 -29.61 18.08 18.57
N GLU A 3 -30.71 17.30 18.62
CA GLU A 3 -30.82 16.03 17.92
C GLU A 3 -30.70 16.32 16.42
N GLY A 4 -29.49 16.17 15.89
CA GLY A 4 -29.27 16.15 14.45
C GLY A 4 -29.93 14.89 13.91
N THR A 5 -31.08 15.03 13.32
CA THR A 5 -31.67 13.99 12.47
C THR A 5 -30.78 13.82 11.27
N PHE A 6 -29.81 12.89 11.37
CA PHE A 6 -29.09 12.38 10.20
C PHE A 6 -30.19 11.73 9.32
N GLY A 7 -30.48 12.32 8.18
CA GLY A 7 -31.37 11.70 7.20
C GLY A 7 -30.84 10.32 6.80
N ASN A 8 -31.66 9.51 6.16
CA ASN A 8 -31.24 8.21 5.67
C ASN A 8 -30.02 8.37 4.77
N PRO A 9 -28.97 7.57 4.96
CA PRO A 9 -27.79 7.66 4.13
C PRO A 9 -28.12 7.29 2.68
N GLN A 10 -27.45 7.95 1.75
CA GLN A 10 -27.41 7.45 0.39
C GLN A 10 -26.60 6.15 0.39
N VAL A 11 -27.11 5.10 -0.27
CA VAL A 11 -26.37 3.84 -0.43
C VAL A 11 -25.92 3.70 -1.87
N ILE A 12 -24.63 3.51 -2.07
CA ILE A 12 -24.02 3.25 -3.37
C ILE A 12 -23.47 1.84 -3.37
N GLU A 13 -24.02 1.00 -4.24
CA GLU A 13 -23.51 -0.34 -4.51
C GLU A 13 -22.70 -0.32 -5.80
N GLU A 14 -21.53 -0.92 -5.78
CA GLU A 14 -20.61 -1.02 -6.92
C GLU A 14 -20.05 -2.41 -7.04
N GLU A 15 -20.03 -2.97 -8.26
CA GLU A 15 -19.44 -4.27 -8.54
C GLU A 15 -18.20 -4.11 -9.40
N VAL A 16 -17.10 -4.70 -8.93
CA VAL A 16 -15.78 -4.65 -9.58
C VAL A 16 -15.15 -6.04 -9.61
N ASP A 17 -14.15 -6.24 -10.43
CA ASP A 17 -13.40 -7.50 -10.42
C ASP A 17 -12.35 -7.48 -9.31
N ILE A 18 -11.67 -6.35 -9.14
CA ILE A 18 -10.60 -6.17 -8.16
C ILE A 18 -10.88 -4.90 -7.34
N LEU A 19 -10.88 -5.04 -6.02
CA LEU A 19 -10.94 -3.92 -5.09
C LEU A 19 -9.61 -3.76 -4.36
N ILE A 20 -9.02 -2.57 -4.42
CA ILE A 20 -7.83 -2.19 -3.64
C ILE A 20 -8.30 -1.31 -2.48
N ILE A 21 -8.10 -1.75 -1.25
CA ILE A 21 -8.51 -1.02 -0.04
C ILE A 21 -7.28 -0.42 0.63
N GLY A 22 -7.15 0.89 0.56
CA GLY A 22 -6.03 1.70 1.03
C GLY A 22 -5.44 2.54 -0.10
N GLY A 23 -4.78 3.64 0.24
CA GLY A 23 -4.12 4.56 -0.68
C GLY A 23 -2.64 4.81 -0.32
N GLY A 24 -2.07 3.96 0.52
CA GLY A 24 -0.67 4.02 0.92
C GLY A 24 0.28 3.52 -0.16
N MET A 25 1.53 3.29 0.21
CA MET A 25 2.59 2.85 -0.70
C MET A 25 2.24 1.53 -1.40
N ALA A 26 1.83 0.52 -0.66
CA ALA A 26 1.46 -0.77 -1.21
C ALA A 26 0.27 -0.68 -2.19
N ALA A 27 -0.72 0.17 -1.87
CA ALA A 27 -1.84 0.43 -2.78
C ALA A 27 -1.40 1.12 -4.07
N CYS A 28 -0.44 2.05 -3.99
CA CYS A 28 0.10 2.72 -5.18
C CYS A 28 0.83 1.74 -6.09
N GLY A 29 1.67 0.88 -5.53
CA GLY A 29 2.35 -0.17 -6.30
C GLY A 29 1.35 -1.13 -6.94
N ALA A 30 0.39 -1.63 -6.17
CA ALA A 30 -0.67 -2.49 -6.70
C ALA A 30 -1.49 -1.81 -7.81
N ALA A 31 -1.85 -0.53 -7.64
CA ALA A 31 -2.59 0.22 -8.65
C ALA A 31 -1.78 0.42 -9.94
N PHE A 32 -0.48 0.66 -9.81
CA PHE A 32 0.42 0.78 -10.96
C PHE A 32 0.49 -0.53 -11.74
N GLU A 33 0.81 -1.63 -11.09
CA GLU A 33 0.92 -2.95 -11.71
C GLU A 33 -0.42 -3.42 -12.32
N ILE A 34 -1.50 -3.34 -11.55
CA ILE A 34 -2.84 -3.73 -12.02
C ILE A 34 -3.28 -2.86 -13.19
N GLY A 35 -2.96 -1.57 -13.19
CA GLY A 35 -3.24 -0.67 -14.30
C GLY A 35 -2.60 -1.17 -15.60
N GLN A 36 -1.33 -1.54 -15.57
CA GLN A 36 -0.62 -2.11 -16.74
C GLN A 36 -1.24 -3.46 -17.18
N TRP A 37 -1.51 -4.35 -16.24
CA TRP A 37 -2.12 -5.65 -16.54
C TRP A 37 -3.53 -5.52 -17.12
N THR A 38 -4.32 -4.57 -16.64
CA THR A 38 -5.68 -4.34 -17.17
C THR A 38 -5.66 -3.76 -18.58
N GLU A 39 -4.72 -2.87 -18.90
CA GLU A 39 -4.54 -2.39 -20.28
C GLU A 39 -4.08 -3.51 -21.21
N ALA A 40 -3.15 -4.36 -20.78
CA ALA A 40 -2.74 -5.54 -21.54
C ALA A 40 -3.88 -6.55 -21.74
N ALA A 41 -4.73 -6.73 -20.75
CA ALA A 41 -5.92 -7.59 -20.82
C ALA A 41 -6.96 -7.02 -21.79
N LYS A 42 -7.19 -5.71 -21.75
CA LYS A 42 -8.11 -4.99 -22.62
C LYS A 42 -7.70 -5.11 -24.11
N ALA A 43 -6.41 -5.05 -24.39
CA ALA A 43 -5.88 -5.30 -25.73
C ALA A 43 -6.19 -6.72 -26.25
N LYS A 44 -6.46 -7.67 -25.35
CA LYS A 44 -6.88 -9.04 -25.65
C LYS A 44 -8.40 -9.26 -25.56
N GLY A 45 -9.19 -8.20 -25.42
CA GLY A 45 -10.65 -8.24 -25.35
C GLY A 45 -11.23 -8.52 -23.95
N HIS A 46 -10.42 -8.48 -22.90
CA HIS A 46 -10.87 -8.68 -21.51
C HIS A 46 -11.00 -7.33 -20.81
N ASN A 47 -12.20 -7.01 -20.33
CA ASN A 47 -12.45 -5.79 -19.57
C ASN A 47 -12.49 -6.12 -18.07
N ILE A 48 -11.45 -5.77 -17.33
CA ILE A 48 -11.32 -5.98 -15.90
C ILE A 48 -11.63 -4.66 -15.19
N LYS A 49 -12.65 -4.67 -14.34
CA LYS A 49 -13.05 -3.50 -13.54
C LYS A 49 -12.24 -3.47 -12.25
N VAL A 50 -11.48 -2.40 -12.04
CA VAL A 50 -10.70 -2.18 -10.82
C VAL A 50 -11.18 -0.93 -10.12
N LYS A 51 -11.21 -0.95 -8.80
CA LYS A 51 -11.44 0.25 -7.97
C LYS A 51 -10.42 0.29 -6.84
N LEU A 52 -9.83 1.44 -6.64
CA LEU A 52 -9.05 1.74 -5.44
C LEU A 52 -9.87 2.67 -4.54
N VAL A 53 -9.93 2.33 -3.24
CA VAL A 53 -10.68 3.09 -2.24
C VAL A 53 -9.78 3.46 -1.08
N ASP A 54 -9.68 4.75 -0.77
CA ASP A 54 -8.89 5.25 0.37
C ASP A 54 -9.70 6.18 1.29
N LYS A 55 -9.49 6.05 2.59
CA LYS A 55 -10.11 6.94 3.59
C LYS A 55 -9.56 8.36 3.58
N ALA A 56 -8.37 8.55 3.05
CA ALA A 56 -7.68 9.84 2.98
C ALA A 56 -7.56 10.33 1.53
N ALA A 57 -6.62 11.23 1.26
CA ALA A 57 -6.18 11.57 -0.08
C ALA A 57 -4.95 10.75 -0.44
N MET A 58 -4.96 10.11 -1.59
CA MET A 58 -3.91 9.20 -2.02
C MET A 58 -2.52 9.83 -2.03
N ASP A 59 -2.42 11.11 -2.36
CA ASP A 59 -1.15 11.86 -2.36
C ASP A 59 -0.49 11.97 -0.99
N ARG A 60 -1.27 11.89 0.08
CA ARG A 60 -0.83 12.07 1.45
C ARG A 60 -1.24 10.92 2.36
N SER A 61 -1.72 9.83 1.81
CA SER A 61 -2.15 8.66 2.57
C SER A 61 -0.97 7.81 3.03
N GLY A 62 -1.08 7.28 4.24
CA GLY A 62 -0.18 6.28 4.80
C GLY A 62 1.10 6.81 5.43
N ALA A 63 1.88 5.89 5.97
CA ALA A 63 3.10 6.17 6.73
C ALA A 63 4.20 6.86 5.90
N VAL A 64 4.31 6.50 4.62
CA VAL A 64 5.32 7.06 3.71
C VAL A 64 5.15 8.56 3.51
N ALA A 65 3.91 9.08 3.60
CA ALA A 65 3.63 10.51 3.50
C ALA A 65 4.18 11.35 4.68
N MET A 66 4.63 10.71 5.74
CA MET A 66 5.18 11.39 6.93
C MET A 66 6.69 11.63 6.86
N GLY A 67 7.27 11.61 5.67
CA GLY A 67 8.68 11.93 5.48
C GLY A 67 9.61 10.74 5.65
N LEU A 68 9.18 9.54 5.33
CA LEU A 68 10.05 8.37 5.26
C LEU A 68 11.25 8.66 4.35
N SER A 69 12.45 8.40 4.84
CA SER A 69 13.68 8.75 4.14
C SER A 69 14.54 7.54 3.74
N ALA A 70 14.05 6.33 3.96
CA ALA A 70 14.78 5.11 3.62
C ALA A 70 13.86 4.03 3.04
N ILE A 71 14.38 3.29 2.08
CA ILE A 71 13.81 2.05 1.58
C ILE A 71 14.69 0.90 2.06
N ASN A 72 14.08 -0.09 2.72
CA ASN A 72 14.76 -1.33 3.04
C ASN A 72 14.72 -2.23 1.80
N THR A 73 15.87 -2.51 1.25
CA THR A 73 16.03 -3.26 0.00
C THR A 73 17.45 -3.76 -0.14
N TYR A 74 17.68 -4.63 -1.10
CA TYR A 74 19.02 -4.88 -1.61
C TYR A 74 19.10 -4.55 -3.10
N VAL A 75 20.30 -4.39 -3.59
CA VAL A 75 20.53 -3.99 -4.98
C VAL A 75 21.81 -4.65 -5.48
N GLY A 76 21.80 -5.09 -6.73
CA GLY A 76 22.94 -5.68 -7.39
C GLY A 76 23.05 -7.18 -7.20
N GLU A 77 24.26 -7.67 -6.95
CA GLU A 77 24.59 -9.10 -6.94
C GLU A 77 24.09 -9.90 -5.73
N ASN A 78 23.26 -9.31 -4.86
CA ASN A 78 22.74 -10.02 -3.70
C ASN A 78 21.66 -11.03 -4.09
N ASP A 79 21.69 -12.18 -3.46
CA ASP A 79 20.67 -13.21 -3.57
C ASP A 79 19.46 -12.88 -2.69
N PRO A 80 18.22 -13.14 -3.13
CA PRO A 80 17.03 -13.07 -2.27
C PRO A 80 17.18 -13.81 -0.94
N ALA A 81 17.94 -14.92 -0.90
CA ALA A 81 18.26 -15.63 0.34
C ALA A 81 19.09 -14.79 1.32
N ASP A 82 19.95 -13.90 0.84
CA ASP A 82 20.70 -12.97 1.68
C ASP A 82 19.77 -11.94 2.32
N TYR A 83 18.79 -11.47 1.56
CA TYR A 83 17.75 -10.58 2.07
C TYR A 83 16.91 -11.25 3.17
N VAL A 84 16.54 -12.51 2.97
CA VAL A 84 15.85 -13.32 4.00
C VAL A 84 16.69 -13.43 5.27
N ARG A 85 17.99 -13.73 5.16
CA ARG A 85 18.89 -13.80 6.33
C ARG A 85 18.95 -12.47 7.07
N TYR A 86 19.06 -11.37 6.34
CA TYR A 86 19.05 -10.03 6.92
C TYR A 86 17.75 -9.76 7.70
N VAL A 87 16.60 -9.97 7.07
CA VAL A 87 15.28 -9.73 7.69
C VAL A 87 15.06 -10.65 8.89
N ARG A 88 15.45 -11.93 8.80
CA ARG A 88 15.38 -12.88 9.92
C ARG A 88 16.18 -12.38 11.12
N ASN A 89 17.39 -11.92 10.90
CA ASN A 89 18.24 -11.40 11.97
C ASN A 89 17.66 -10.13 12.59
N ASP A 90 17.19 -9.22 11.78
CA ASP A 90 16.60 -7.94 12.22
C ASP A 90 15.31 -8.14 13.03
N LEU A 91 14.49 -9.10 12.64
CA LEU A 91 13.24 -9.46 13.31
C LEU A 91 13.38 -10.62 14.31
N MET A 92 14.60 -10.99 14.70
CA MET A 92 14.88 -12.04 15.70
C MET A 92 14.18 -13.38 15.39
N GLY A 93 14.07 -13.74 14.12
CA GLY A 93 13.45 -14.98 13.67
C GLY A 93 11.92 -14.96 13.53
N ILE A 94 11.26 -13.88 13.91
CA ILE A 94 9.80 -13.74 13.77
C ILE A 94 9.48 -13.23 12.36
N THR A 95 9.54 -14.13 11.38
CA THR A 95 9.25 -13.79 9.99
C THR A 95 8.79 -15.00 9.18
N ARG A 96 7.95 -14.75 8.18
CA ARG A 96 7.60 -15.70 7.13
C ARG A 96 8.64 -15.59 6.01
N GLU A 97 9.64 -16.45 6.07
CA GLU A 97 10.80 -16.40 5.18
C GLU A 97 10.45 -16.63 3.71
N ASP A 98 9.45 -17.43 3.44
CA ASP A 98 8.90 -17.65 2.11
C ASP A 98 8.36 -16.35 1.49
N LEU A 99 7.59 -15.56 2.26
CA LEU A 99 7.06 -14.28 1.81
C LEU A 99 8.17 -13.23 1.66
N VAL A 100 9.14 -13.22 2.56
CA VAL A 100 10.31 -12.34 2.46
C VAL A 100 11.15 -12.66 1.23
N TYR A 101 11.31 -13.95 0.91
CA TYR A 101 12.00 -14.38 -0.31
C TYR A 101 11.28 -13.90 -1.57
N ASP A 102 9.95 -14.06 -1.61
CA ASP A 102 9.14 -13.59 -2.74
C ASP A 102 9.22 -12.07 -2.93
N VAL A 103 9.16 -11.30 -1.85
CA VAL A 103 9.40 -9.84 -1.90
C VAL A 103 10.83 -9.57 -2.37
N GLY A 104 11.80 -10.28 -1.84
CA GLY A 104 13.22 -10.12 -2.17
C GLY A 104 13.50 -10.24 -3.67
N ARG A 105 12.85 -11.16 -4.37
CA ARG A 105 13.03 -11.34 -5.82
C ARG A 105 12.64 -10.12 -6.67
N HIS A 106 11.85 -9.20 -6.13
CA HIS A 106 11.27 -8.07 -6.85
C HIS A 106 11.72 -6.69 -6.34
N VAL A 107 12.59 -6.62 -5.33
CA VAL A 107 12.99 -5.32 -4.76
C VAL A 107 13.81 -4.49 -5.74
N ASP A 108 14.65 -5.10 -6.57
CA ASP A 108 15.46 -4.38 -7.55
C ASP A 108 14.58 -3.76 -8.64
N ASP A 109 13.66 -4.53 -9.20
CA ASP A 109 12.70 -4.04 -10.19
C ASP A 109 11.86 -2.88 -9.63
N SER A 110 11.42 -3.00 -8.38
CA SER A 110 10.64 -1.95 -7.71
C SER A 110 11.43 -0.64 -7.55
N VAL A 111 12.73 -0.73 -7.28
CA VAL A 111 13.60 0.46 -7.17
C VAL A 111 13.80 1.13 -8.53
N HIS A 112 13.90 0.36 -9.61
CA HIS A 112 13.96 0.92 -10.96
C HIS A 112 12.68 1.66 -11.35
N HIS A 113 11.52 1.17 -10.95
CA HIS A 113 10.27 1.91 -11.16
C HIS A 113 10.27 3.26 -10.45
N PHE A 114 10.81 3.35 -9.23
CA PHE A 114 10.93 4.65 -8.56
C PHE A 114 11.78 5.65 -9.34
N GLU A 115 12.86 5.19 -9.96
CA GLU A 115 13.70 6.04 -10.82
C GLU A 115 12.97 6.49 -12.07
N GLU A 116 12.24 5.59 -12.73
CA GLU A 116 11.41 5.90 -13.90
C GLU A 116 10.34 6.95 -13.60
N TRP A 117 9.78 6.93 -12.38
CA TRP A 117 8.81 7.92 -11.92
C TRP A 117 9.44 9.25 -11.49
N GLY A 118 10.77 9.36 -11.54
CA GLY A 118 11.50 10.56 -11.17
C GLY A 118 11.73 10.72 -9.68
N LEU A 119 11.62 9.65 -8.89
CA LEU A 119 11.99 9.69 -7.50
C LEU A 119 13.51 9.78 -7.37
N PRO A 120 14.06 10.80 -6.65
CA PRO A 120 15.50 10.92 -6.46
C PRO A 120 15.99 9.87 -5.46
N VAL A 121 16.13 8.64 -5.91
CA VAL A 121 16.64 7.51 -5.11
C VAL A 121 18.10 7.73 -4.72
N TRP A 122 18.82 8.56 -5.47
CA TRP A 122 20.21 8.91 -5.26
C TRP A 122 20.36 10.31 -4.68
N LYS A 123 20.85 10.41 -3.46
CA LYS A 123 20.99 11.70 -2.79
C LYS A 123 22.32 12.41 -3.01
N GLN A 124 23.37 11.71 -3.46
CA GLN A 124 24.69 12.32 -3.54
C GLN A 124 25.32 12.17 -4.91
N PRO A 125 25.78 13.28 -5.53
CA PRO A 125 26.72 13.21 -6.65
C PRO A 125 28.02 12.56 -6.18
N GLY A 126 28.55 11.63 -6.96
CA GLY A 126 29.87 11.05 -6.67
C GLY A 126 29.88 9.71 -5.95
N ASP A 127 28.75 9.11 -5.65
CA ASP A 127 28.70 7.71 -5.21
C ASP A 127 28.98 6.81 -6.43
N GLU A 128 30.23 6.33 -6.52
CA GLU A 128 30.73 5.58 -7.68
C GLU A 128 29.99 4.24 -7.88
N SER A 129 29.39 3.68 -6.82
CA SER A 129 28.58 2.47 -6.91
C SER A 129 27.34 2.64 -7.80
N LYS A 130 26.96 3.87 -8.13
CA LYS A 130 25.80 4.23 -8.95
C LYS A 130 26.10 4.23 -10.46
N LYS A 131 27.38 4.17 -10.83
CA LYS A 131 27.81 4.31 -12.23
C LYS A 131 27.97 2.97 -12.94
N LEU A 132 27.88 1.87 -12.22
CA LEU A 132 27.95 0.55 -12.82
C LEU A 132 26.67 0.30 -13.59
N THR A 133 26.79 0.03 -14.90
CA THR A 133 25.66 -0.27 -15.76
C THR A 133 25.81 -1.64 -16.37
N GLU A 134 24.80 -2.46 -16.24
CA GLU A 134 24.65 -3.70 -16.99
C GLU A 134 23.37 -3.60 -17.84
N GLY A 135 23.50 -3.80 -19.15
CA GLY A 135 22.37 -3.65 -20.07
C GLY A 135 21.73 -2.25 -20.07
N GLY A 136 22.48 -1.20 -19.70
CA GLY A 136 22.00 0.19 -19.63
C GLY A 136 21.26 0.56 -18.34
N LYS A 137 21.14 -0.37 -17.39
CA LYS A 137 20.57 -0.08 -16.05
C LYS A 137 21.69 0.08 -15.02
N PRO A 138 21.55 0.99 -14.04
CA PRO A 138 22.54 1.09 -12.95
C PRO A 138 22.56 -0.21 -12.14
N VAL A 139 23.75 -0.82 -12.05
CA VAL A 139 23.98 -1.95 -11.15
C VAL A 139 24.47 -1.43 -9.80
N ARG A 140 23.94 -1.94 -8.74
CA ARG A 140 24.19 -1.49 -7.38
C ARG A 140 24.71 -2.62 -6.53
N SER A 141 25.64 -2.35 -5.66
CA SER A 141 26.17 -3.35 -4.75
C SER A 141 25.71 -3.16 -3.31
N GLY A 142 25.20 -4.23 -2.75
CA GLY A 142 25.31 -4.63 -1.36
C GLY A 142 24.81 -3.73 -0.24
N LYS A 143 23.83 -2.84 -0.42
CA LYS A 143 23.24 -2.12 0.71
C LYS A 143 21.78 -2.54 0.94
N TRP A 144 21.46 -2.81 2.21
CA TRP A 144 20.11 -3.16 2.65
C TRP A 144 19.18 -1.95 2.82
N GLN A 145 19.70 -0.76 2.74
CA GLN A 145 18.93 0.48 2.82
C GLN A 145 19.39 1.48 1.78
N ILE A 146 18.42 2.09 1.11
CA ILE A 146 18.63 3.20 0.20
C ILE A 146 17.98 4.43 0.81
N MET A 147 18.75 5.50 0.97
CA MET A 147 18.22 6.79 1.44
C MET A 147 17.53 7.50 0.27
N ILE A 148 16.34 7.99 0.54
CA ILE A 148 15.50 8.71 -0.42
C ILE A 148 15.13 10.09 0.11
N ASN A 149 14.64 10.96 -0.77
CA ASN A 149 14.03 12.21 -0.35
C ASN A 149 12.55 11.98 -0.02
N GLY A 150 12.25 11.84 1.28
CA GLY A 150 10.92 11.51 1.76
C GLY A 150 9.84 12.56 1.47
N GLU A 151 10.21 13.83 1.24
CA GLU A 151 9.24 14.91 1.02
C GLU A 151 8.43 14.74 -0.27
N SER A 152 9.05 14.27 -1.33
CA SER A 152 8.40 14.06 -2.64
C SER A 152 7.94 12.62 -2.88
N TYR A 153 8.42 11.68 -2.07
CA TYR A 153 8.27 10.25 -2.32
C TYR A 153 6.81 9.82 -2.51
N LYS A 154 5.97 10.10 -1.54
CA LYS A 154 4.56 9.65 -1.60
C LYS A 154 3.79 10.27 -2.77
N TRP A 155 4.04 11.53 -3.05
CA TRP A 155 3.37 12.23 -4.14
C TRP A 155 3.76 11.63 -5.51
N ILE A 156 5.04 11.41 -5.75
CA ILE A 156 5.55 10.82 -7.01
C ILE A 156 4.93 9.44 -7.25
N VAL A 157 4.92 8.58 -6.22
CA VAL A 157 4.36 7.23 -6.32
C VAL A 157 2.85 7.26 -6.53
N ALA A 158 2.14 8.20 -5.88
CA ALA A 158 0.72 8.38 -6.09
C ALA A 158 0.39 8.83 -7.52
N GLU A 159 1.17 9.74 -8.09
CA GLU A 159 0.98 10.19 -9.47
C GLU A 159 1.20 9.05 -10.49
N ALA A 160 2.22 8.20 -10.27
CA ALA A 160 2.42 7.02 -11.10
C ALA A 160 1.22 6.07 -11.07
N ALA A 161 0.70 5.80 -9.86
CA ALA A 161 -0.47 4.96 -9.68
C ALA A 161 -1.75 5.55 -10.31
N LYS A 162 -1.97 6.86 -10.16
CA LYS A 162 -3.10 7.57 -10.77
C LYS A 162 -3.07 7.52 -12.29
N LYS A 163 -1.88 7.69 -12.87
CA LYS A 163 -1.71 7.58 -14.34
C LYS A 163 -1.97 6.17 -14.84
N ALA A 164 -1.52 5.15 -14.12
CA ALA A 164 -1.68 3.77 -14.54
C ALA A 164 -3.11 3.25 -14.38
N LEU A 165 -3.79 3.59 -13.28
CA LEU A 165 -5.13 3.07 -12.98
C LEU A 165 -6.25 3.92 -13.58
N GLY A 166 -6.04 5.24 -13.78
CA GLY A 166 -7.04 6.23 -14.13
C GLY A 166 -7.78 6.78 -12.91
N MET A 167 -7.99 8.09 -12.89
CA MET A 167 -8.63 8.79 -11.76
C MET A 167 -10.07 8.36 -11.51
N GLU A 168 -10.79 7.95 -12.54
CA GLU A 168 -12.15 7.44 -12.48
C GLU A 168 -12.27 6.14 -11.67
N ASN A 169 -11.16 5.40 -11.57
CA ASN A 169 -11.06 4.15 -10.82
C ASN A 169 -10.56 4.35 -9.38
N ILE A 170 -10.33 5.59 -8.97
CA ILE A 170 -9.87 5.94 -7.63
C ILE A 170 -10.96 6.69 -6.89
N ARG A 171 -11.31 6.20 -5.70
CA ARG A 171 -12.26 6.86 -4.81
C ARG A 171 -11.60 7.17 -3.47
N GLU A 172 -11.34 8.43 -3.25
CA GLU A 172 -10.80 8.95 -2.01
C GLU A 172 -11.93 9.28 -1.01
N ARG A 173 -11.55 9.43 0.26
CA ARG A 173 -12.47 9.85 1.34
C ARG A 173 -13.56 8.84 1.65
N VAL A 174 -13.34 7.58 1.36
CA VAL A 174 -14.22 6.48 1.76
C VAL A 174 -13.49 5.54 2.71
N PHE A 175 -14.01 5.38 3.90
CA PHE A 175 -13.45 4.52 4.93
C PHE A 175 -14.14 3.15 4.89
N ILE A 176 -13.43 2.15 4.41
CA ILE A 176 -13.88 0.76 4.50
C ILE A 176 -13.67 0.27 5.93
N VAL A 177 -14.71 -0.27 6.51
CA VAL A 177 -14.73 -0.70 7.92
C VAL A 177 -15.01 -2.19 8.09
N ARG A 178 -15.46 -2.87 7.04
CA ARG A 178 -15.78 -4.28 7.12
C ARG A 178 -15.58 -4.97 5.77
N LEU A 179 -15.02 -6.18 5.81
CA LEU A 179 -15.10 -7.15 4.74
C LEU A 179 -16.32 -8.05 4.95
N VAL A 180 -16.88 -8.56 3.86
CA VAL A 180 -18.06 -9.42 3.87
C VAL A 180 -17.73 -10.70 3.15
N THR A 181 -17.99 -11.82 3.82
CA THR A 181 -17.83 -13.15 3.23
C THR A 181 -19.05 -13.53 2.38
N ASP A 182 -18.86 -14.44 1.45
CA ASP A 182 -19.96 -14.99 0.64
C ASP A 182 -20.90 -15.82 1.54
N LYS A 183 -22.18 -15.64 1.38
CA LYS A 183 -23.18 -16.38 2.19
C LYS A 183 -23.17 -17.90 1.96
N ASN A 184 -22.69 -18.34 0.80
CA ASN A 184 -22.65 -19.75 0.41
C ASN A 184 -21.25 -20.37 0.63
N ASP A 185 -20.23 -19.52 0.80
CA ASP A 185 -18.85 -19.94 1.07
C ASP A 185 -18.22 -18.98 2.10
N PRO A 186 -18.26 -19.31 3.38
CA PRO A 186 -17.74 -18.45 4.45
C PRO A 186 -16.21 -18.23 4.39
N ASN A 187 -15.48 -19.06 3.62
CA ASN A 187 -14.05 -18.91 3.41
C ASN A 187 -13.71 -17.96 2.26
N ARG A 188 -14.73 -17.44 1.58
CA ARG A 188 -14.55 -16.51 0.48
C ARG A 188 -14.96 -15.10 0.90
N VAL A 189 -14.04 -14.16 0.83
CA VAL A 189 -14.34 -12.73 0.94
C VAL A 189 -14.90 -12.25 -0.40
N ALA A 190 -16.08 -11.68 -0.42
CA ALA A 190 -16.80 -11.31 -1.65
C ALA A 190 -17.26 -9.86 -1.69
N GLY A 191 -17.13 -9.11 -0.60
CA GLY A 191 -17.55 -7.73 -0.52
C GLY A 191 -16.85 -6.94 0.57
N ALA A 192 -17.09 -5.62 0.53
CA ALA A 192 -16.64 -4.68 1.55
C ALA A 192 -17.71 -3.61 1.76
N ALA A 193 -17.82 -3.11 2.99
CA ALA A 193 -18.69 -2.02 3.35
C ALA A 193 -17.91 -0.88 4.00
N GLY A 194 -18.30 0.35 3.69
CA GLY A 194 -17.68 1.56 4.21
C GLY A 194 -18.58 2.76 4.08
N PHE A 195 -18.06 3.92 4.46
CA PHE A 195 -18.78 5.17 4.42
C PHE A 195 -17.89 6.33 3.97
N SER A 196 -18.52 7.35 3.42
CA SER A 196 -17.85 8.61 3.11
C SER A 196 -17.45 9.33 4.40
N VAL A 197 -16.22 9.86 4.44
CA VAL A 197 -15.79 10.74 5.54
C VAL A 197 -16.14 12.21 5.28
N ARG A 198 -16.93 12.50 4.24
CA ARG A 198 -17.31 13.85 3.82
C ARG A 198 -18.82 14.11 3.87
N ASP A 199 -19.61 13.10 3.58
CA ASP A 199 -21.05 13.19 3.45
C ASP A 199 -21.76 11.94 4.01
N ASN A 200 -23.09 11.93 3.99
CA ASN A 200 -23.89 10.82 4.53
C ASN A 200 -24.10 9.73 3.47
N THR A 201 -23.01 9.15 2.96
CA THR A 201 -23.04 8.09 1.95
C THR A 201 -22.43 6.80 2.48
N LEU A 202 -23.11 5.69 2.29
CA LEU A 202 -22.60 4.33 2.51
C LEU A 202 -22.20 3.70 1.18
N TYR A 203 -21.11 2.97 1.20
CA TYR A 203 -20.59 2.26 0.04
C TYR A 203 -20.55 0.75 0.31
N ILE A 204 -21.08 0.00 -0.64
CA ILE A 204 -21.04 -1.47 -0.66
C ILE A 204 -20.34 -1.90 -1.94
N TYR A 205 -19.21 -2.54 -1.82
CA TYR A 205 -18.46 -3.09 -2.94
C TYR A 205 -18.63 -4.59 -2.99
N LYS A 206 -18.92 -5.12 -4.19
CA LYS A 206 -18.87 -6.55 -4.49
C LYS A 206 -17.68 -6.79 -5.41
N PHE A 207 -16.91 -7.84 -5.17
CA PHE A 207 -15.68 -8.08 -5.93
C PHE A 207 -15.35 -9.57 -6.06
N LYS A 208 -14.48 -9.90 -7.01
CA LYS A 208 -13.91 -11.23 -7.18
C LYS A 208 -12.61 -11.41 -6.39
N ALA A 209 -11.80 -10.35 -6.32
CA ALA A 209 -10.55 -10.32 -5.56
C ALA A 209 -10.39 -8.98 -4.83
N CYS A 210 -9.69 -9.01 -3.69
CA CYS A 210 -9.43 -7.82 -2.89
C CYS A 210 -7.97 -7.77 -2.44
N LEU A 211 -7.35 -6.59 -2.55
CA LEU A 211 -6.08 -6.29 -1.91
C LEU A 211 -6.35 -5.40 -0.69
N LEU A 212 -6.13 -5.96 0.49
CA LEU A 212 -6.28 -5.25 1.76
C LEU A 212 -4.93 -4.64 2.18
N VAL A 213 -4.72 -3.36 1.88
CA VAL A 213 -3.43 -2.67 2.00
C VAL A 213 -3.55 -1.36 2.81
N CYS A 214 -4.27 -1.42 3.92
CA CYS A 214 -4.58 -0.27 4.78
C CYS A 214 -3.45 0.10 5.78
N GLY A 215 -2.26 -0.47 5.62
CA GLY A 215 -1.12 -0.22 6.50
C GLY A 215 -1.16 -1.04 7.80
N GLY A 216 -0.24 -0.70 8.70
CA GLY A 216 -0.01 -1.42 9.94
C GLY A 216 -0.82 -0.94 11.14
N ALA A 217 -0.33 -1.29 12.34
CA ALA A 217 -0.91 -0.92 13.62
C ALA A 217 0.12 -0.12 14.44
N VAL A 218 -0.02 1.17 14.47
CA VAL A 218 0.92 2.09 15.13
C VAL A 218 0.36 2.62 16.45
N ASN A 219 -0.94 2.87 16.50
CA ASN A 219 -1.60 3.50 17.65
C ASN A 219 -2.55 2.52 18.35
N VAL A 220 -2.02 1.35 18.74
CA VAL A 220 -2.79 0.30 19.45
C VAL A 220 -2.59 0.40 20.96
N PHE A 221 -1.39 0.75 21.41
CA PHE A 221 -1.02 0.79 22.81
C PHE A 221 -0.72 2.21 23.28
N ARG A 222 -1.03 2.49 24.54
CA ARG A 222 -0.56 3.71 25.19
C ARG A 222 0.95 3.60 25.42
N PRO A 223 1.71 4.67 25.17
CA PRO A 223 3.11 4.74 25.56
C PRO A 223 3.25 4.46 27.07
N ARG A 224 4.27 3.70 27.47
CA ARG A 224 4.48 3.36 28.88
C ARG A 224 4.98 4.54 29.71
N SER A 225 5.65 5.50 29.11
CA SER A 225 6.31 6.61 29.79
C SER A 225 5.42 7.83 29.84
N VAL A 226 5.30 8.43 31.02
CA VAL A 226 4.68 9.74 31.20
C VAL A 226 5.54 10.76 30.42
N GLY A 227 4.91 11.50 29.52
CA GLY A 227 5.63 12.44 28.62
C GLY A 227 5.99 11.88 27.26
N GLU A 228 5.92 10.57 27.03
CA GLU A 228 5.92 9.95 25.70
C GLU A 228 4.53 9.96 25.08
N GLY A 229 3.64 10.75 25.64
CA GLY A 229 2.24 10.84 25.25
C GLY A 229 2.01 11.00 23.75
N GLY A 230 0.77 10.98 23.34
CA GLY A 230 0.24 10.87 21.98
C GLY A 230 0.84 11.72 20.86
N GLY A 231 1.96 12.36 21.04
CA GLY A 231 2.70 13.08 20.02
C GLY A 231 3.92 12.36 19.47
N ARG A 232 4.25 11.16 19.95
CA ARG A 232 5.45 10.41 19.54
C ARG A 232 5.19 9.12 18.76
N ALA A 233 4.02 8.95 18.20
CA ALA A 233 3.82 7.92 17.19
C ALA A 233 4.63 8.29 15.93
N TRP A 234 5.51 7.43 15.50
CA TRP A 234 6.36 7.64 14.32
C TRP A 234 5.57 7.71 13.02
N TYR A 235 4.36 7.19 13.01
CA TYR A 235 3.49 7.08 11.84
C TYR A 235 2.08 7.60 12.14
N PRO A 236 1.23 7.74 11.12
CA PRO A 236 -0.12 8.26 11.31
C PRO A 236 -0.88 7.53 12.41
N VAL A 237 -1.43 8.27 13.37
CA VAL A 237 -2.26 7.71 14.46
C VAL A 237 -3.50 6.94 13.95
N TRP A 238 -3.89 7.20 12.73
CA TRP A 238 -5.00 6.52 12.04
C TRP A 238 -4.66 5.10 11.55
N ASN A 239 -3.39 4.68 11.63
CA ASN A 239 -2.96 3.30 11.41
C ASN A 239 -3.20 2.50 12.70
N ALA A 240 -4.45 2.16 12.95
CA ALA A 240 -4.92 1.55 14.19
C ALA A 240 -5.15 0.03 14.08
N GLY A 241 -4.58 -0.61 13.07
CA GLY A 241 -4.69 -2.07 12.90
C GLY A 241 -5.96 -2.55 12.20
N SER A 242 -6.69 -1.66 11.53
CA SER A 242 -7.94 -2.05 10.82
C SER A 242 -7.71 -3.13 9.77
N THR A 243 -6.52 -3.17 9.13
CA THR A 243 -6.14 -4.24 8.19
C THR A 243 -6.20 -5.61 8.87
N TYR A 244 -5.55 -5.74 10.02
CA TYR A 244 -5.50 -7.00 10.76
C TYR A 244 -6.87 -7.39 11.30
N ALA A 245 -7.61 -6.43 11.85
CA ALA A 245 -8.95 -6.69 12.37
C ALA A 245 -9.90 -7.22 11.29
N MET A 246 -9.99 -6.54 10.15
CA MET A 246 -10.84 -6.98 9.04
C MET A 246 -10.42 -8.33 8.45
N ALA A 247 -9.10 -8.58 8.35
CA ALA A 247 -8.59 -9.86 7.87
C ALA A 247 -8.91 -11.00 8.84
N ALA A 248 -8.63 -10.80 10.14
CA ALA A 248 -8.90 -11.79 11.18
C ALA A 248 -10.40 -12.13 11.30
N GLU A 249 -11.29 -11.13 11.18
CA GLU A 249 -12.75 -11.35 11.16
C GLU A 249 -13.21 -12.24 9.99
N CYS A 250 -12.42 -12.30 8.91
CA CYS A 250 -12.67 -13.17 7.75
C CYS A 250 -11.91 -14.49 7.82
N GLY A 251 -11.25 -14.78 8.93
CA GLY A 251 -10.53 -16.06 9.14
C GLY A 251 -9.10 -16.08 8.58
N ALA A 252 -8.49 -14.95 8.29
CA ALA A 252 -7.06 -14.91 7.93
C ALA A 252 -6.20 -15.23 9.17
N GLU A 253 -5.12 -15.99 8.94
CA GLU A 253 -4.10 -16.37 9.93
C GLU A 253 -2.95 -15.35 9.99
#